data_51960efa26ab7d125397ac7872bbe1e6
#
_entry.id   51960efa26ab7d125397ac7872bbe1e6
#
_cell.length_a   1.000
_cell.length_b   1.000
_cell.length_c   1.000
_cell.angle_alpha   90.00
_cell.angle_beta   90.00
_cell.angle_gamma   90.00
#
_symmetry.space_group_name_H-M   'P 1'
#
loop_
_entity.id
_entity.type
_entity.pdbx_description
1 polymer ?
#
loop_
_entity_poly.entity_id
_entity_poly.type
_entity_poly.pdbx_seq_one_letter_code
_entity_poly.pdbx_strand_id
1 'polypeptide(L)'
;MAQATDLPRNEEGIATALGVLKQQFGDRFQTGQAVRDQHAHTTTWIRPQAPDAVVFPRSTREVSDIVKVCATHKVPVIPFGTGTSLEGHVNAPAGGISVDLSQMDQILAVHSEDLDCVVQPGVTREQLNVHLRDRGLFFPIDPGANASLGGMASTRASGTNAVRYGTMKDNVIALEAVMADGQIIRTAQRAKKTSAGYNMTQLLVGSEGTLGLITEITLKLQGIPEATSAARMSFPSIDAACQAVMATIQYGIPVARIELMDELNVRAANAYSNLALPEVPLLLLEFHGSDRGVEEQTEMFATIAEDMGGTDFAATTSTEERNKLWKARHDLYWAALQLRPGAQGISTDVCVPISRLAEAVTGAQAKAAELDLLSPIVGHVGDGNFHCLVLIDMDNVEEVARAEAFVAWLADQAIAMDGTCTGEHGIGQGKMPYLIKELGATTEFMGAIKGALDPQNIMNPGKIFSR
;
A
#
# COMPACT_ATOMS: atom_id res chain seq x y z
N MET A 1 -0.66 20.24 9.12
CA MET A 1 -1.53 19.15 8.64
C MET A 1 -1.97 19.48 7.23
N ALA A 2 -1.78 18.57 6.27
CA ALA A 2 -2.39 18.73 4.97
C ALA A 2 -3.89 18.98 5.17
N GLN A 3 -4.42 20.02 4.55
CA GLN A 3 -5.80 20.45 4.79
C GLN A 3 -6.77 19.42 4.20
N ALA A 4 -7.29 18.53 5.05
CA ALA A 4 -8.44 17.72 4.68
C ALA A 4 -9.64 18.65 4.50
N THR A 5 -10.18 18.74 3.29
CA THR A 5 -11.35 19.57 2.99
C THR A 5 -12.61 18.84 3.45
N ASP A 6 -13.44 19.52 4.25
CA ASP A 6 -14.77 19.01 4.58
C ASP A 6 -15.71 19.23 3.39
N LEU A 7 -16.55 18.23 3.12
CA LEU A 7 -17.58 18.28 2.07
C LEU A 7 -18.95 18.57 2.67
N PRO A 8 -19.92 19.07 1.87
CA PRO A 8 -21.29 19.28 2.32
C PRO A 8 -21.90 18.00 2.89
N ARG A 9 -22.55 18.11 4.05
CA ARG A 9 -23.16 16.99 4.78
C ARG A 9 -24.68 16.95 4.59
N ASN A 10 -25.22 15.76 4.45
CA ASN A 10 -26.67 15.51 4.42
C ASN A 10 -27.14 15.09 5.83
N GLU A 11 -27.32 16.04 6.73
CA GLU A 11 -27.65 15.78 8.15
C GLU A 11 -28.97 15.00 8.33
N GLU A 12 -30.00 15.32 7.54
CA GLU A 12 -31.30 14.63 7.59
C GLU A 12 -31.19 13.18 7.13
N GLY A 13 -30.52 12.96 6.00
CA GLY A 13 -30.27 11.64 5.48
C GLY A 13 -29.44 10.79 6.43
N ILE A 14 -28.39 11.37 7.01
CA ILE A 14 -27.54 10.70 8.01
C ILE A 14 -28.38 10.31 9.23
N ALA A 15 -29.13 11.23 9.83
CA ALA A 15 -29.95 10.93 11.00
C ALA A 15 -30.96 9.79 10.74
N THR A 16 -31.58 9.78 9.57
CA THR A 16 -32.52 8.72 9.17
C THR A 16 -31.82 7.37 8.99
N ALA A 17 -30.69 7.34 8.25
CA ALA A 17 -29.92 6.12 8.03
C ALA A 17 -29.38 5.52 9.34
N LEU A 18 -28.90 6.35 10.28
CA LEU A 18 -28.48 5.92 11.61
C LEU A 18 -29.59 5.17 12.35
N GLY A 19 -30.83 5.68 12.31
CA GLY A 19 -31.99 5.03 12.93
C GLY A 19 -32.28 3.64 12.33
N VAL A 20 -32.31 3.55 11.00
CA VAL A 20 -32.58 2.29 10.27
C VAL A 20 -31.47 1.25 10.53
N LEU A 21 -30.22 1.65 10.38
CA LEU A 21 -29.09 0.74 10.55
C LEU A 21 -28.93 0.26 12.01
N LYS A 22 -29.19 1.13 12.98
CA LYS A 22 -29.19 0.76 14.40
C LYS A 22 -30.22 -0.33 14.70
N GLN A 23 -31.42 -0.22 14.13
CA GLN A 23 -32.47 -1.23 14.29
C GLN A 23 -32.10 -2.56 13.64
N GLN A 24 -31.44 -2.50 12.47
CA GLN A 24 -31.08 -3.68 11.68
C GLN A 24 -29.87 -4.44 12.26
N PHE A 25 -28.85 -3.72 12.74
CA PHE A 25 -27.56 -4.30 13.14
C PHE A 25 -27.35 -4.39 14.66
N GLY A 26 -28.18 -3.73 15.48
CA GLY A 26 -28.07 -3.79 16.94
C GLY A 26 -26.68 -3.44 17.46
N ASP A 27 -26.05 -4.34 18.21
CA ASP A 27 -24.72 -4.15 18.81
C ASP A 27 -23.58 -4.06 17.79
N ARG A 28 -23.81 -4.47 16.55
CA ARG A 28 -22.85 -4.32 15.42
C ARG A 28 -22.93 -2.94 14.75
N PHE A 29 -23.73 -2.03 15.27
CA PHE A 29 -23.82 -0.64 14.86
C PHE A 29 -23.40 0.27 16.02
N GLN A 30 -22.30 1.01 15.83
CA GLN A 30 -21.63 1.78 16.87
C GLN A 30 -21.58 3.28 16.54
N THR A 31 -21.97 4.13 17.51
CA THR A 31 -21.89 5.59 17.39
C THR A 31 -20.99 6.24 18.44
N GLY A 32 -20.34 5.42 19.27
CA GLY A 32 -19.44 5.91 20.34
C GLY A 32 -18.25 6.68 19.76
N GLN A 33 -17.88 7.78 20.39
CA GLN A 33 -16.80 8.65 19.90
C GLN A 33 -15.48 7.88 19.69
N ALA A 34 -15.08 7.05 20.65
CA ALA A 34 -13.81 6.30 20.56
C ALA A 34 -13.75 5.36 19.34
N VAL A 35 -14.88 4.70 19.00
CA VAL A 35 -14.95 3.83 17.83
C VAL A 35 -14.89 4.65 16.54
N ARG A 36 -15.59 5.79 16.49
CA ARG A 36 -15.57 6.69 15.35
C ARG A 36 -14.19 7.28 15.10
N ASP A 37 -13.50 7.70 16.16
CA ASP A 37 -12.14 8.24 16.08
C ASP A 37 -11.13 7.18 15.61
N GLN A 38 -11.28 5.94 16.10
CA GLN A 38 -10.45 4.81 15.62
C GLN A 38 -10.61 4.59 14.11
N HIS A 39 -11.81 4.78 13.55
CA HIS A 39 -12.10 4.62 12.13
C HIS A 39 -11.74 5.84 11.27
N ALA A 40 -11.20 6.89 11.88
CA ALA A 40 -10.62 8.05 11.20
C ALA A 40 -9.10 8.13 11.38
N HIS A 41 -8.53 7.32 12.29
CA HIS A 41 -7.10 7.36 12.61
C HIS A 41 -6.31 6.36 11.77
N THR A 42 -5.30 6.87 11.09
CA THR A 42 -4.29 6.08 10.36
C THR A 42 -2.91 6.68 10.59
N THR A 43 -1.86 5.98 10.18
CA THR A 43 -0.49 6.50 10.23
C THR A 43 -0.28 7.51 9.10
N THR A 44 -0.95 8.66 9.19
CA THR A 44 -0.88 9.76 8.21
C THR A 44 -0.74 11.11 8.90
N TRP A 45 -0.24 12.10 8.16
CA TRP A 45 -0.21 13.51 8.58
C TRP A 45 -1.47 14.30 8.20
N ILE A 46 -2.40 13.66 7.46
CA ILE A 46 -3.68 14.25 7.06
C ILE A 46 -4.61 14.29 8.28
N ARG A 47 -5.29 15.43 8.46
CA ARG A 47 -6.24 15.61 9.57
C ARG A 47 -7.32 14.51 9.56
N PRO A 48 -7.55 13.79 10.67
CA PRO A 48 -8.62 12.81 10.77
C PRO A 48 -10.01 13.41 10.60
N GLN A 49 -10.90 12.71 9.90
CA GLN A 49 -12.32 13.07 9.73
C GLN A 49 -13.18 11.85 10.07
N ALA A 50 -13.76 11.86 11.28
CA ALA A 50 -14.50 10.73 11.82
C ALA A 50 -15.85 10.53 11.11
N PRO A 51 -16.30 9.27 10.88
CA PRO A 51 -17.64 8.95 10.39
C PRO A 51 -18.70 9.23 11.48
N ASP A 52 -19.97 9.23 11.10
CA ASP A 52 -21.09 9.39 12.06
C ASP A 52 -21.38 8.09 12.83
N ALA A 53 -21.15 6.95 12.18
CA ALA A 53 -21.25 5.64 12.80
C ALA A 53 -20.34 4.62 12.10
N VAL A 54 -20.15 3.51 12.78
CA VAL A 54 -19.44 2.33 12.26
C VAL A 54 -20.40 1.13 12.30
N VAL A 55 -20.43 0.35 11.23
CA VAL A 55 -21.22 -0.88 11.14
C VAL A 55 -20.33 -2.06 10.74
N PHE A 56 -20.55 -3.23 11.36
CA PHE A 56 -19.76 -4.45 11.21
C PHE A 56 -20.58 -5.53 10.53
N PRO A 57 -20.64 -5.59 9.17
CA PRO A 57 -21.31 -6.66 8.44
C PRO A 57 -20.51 -7.97 8.53
N ARG A 58 -21.20 -9.10 8.31
CA ARG A 58 -20.64 -10.46 8.29
C ARG A 58 -20.84 -11.18 6.95
N SER A 59 -21.52 -10.54 6.01
CA SER A 59 -21.79 -11.12 4.70
C SER A 59 -21.95 -10.04 3.63
N THR A 60 -21.73 -10.41 2.36
CA THR A 60 -22.00 -9.56 1.19
C THR A 60 -23.44 -9.05 1.19
N ARG A 61 -24.39 -9.88 1.63
CA ARG A 61 -25.81 -9.46 1.70
C ARG A 61 -26.01 -8.32 2.69
N GLU A 62 -25.42 -8.39 3.88
CA GLU A 62 -25.49 -7.31 4.86
C GLU A 62 -24.82 -6.03 4.35
N VAL A 63 -23.69 -6.12 3.64
CA VAL A 63 -23.06 -4.97 2.97
C VAL A 63 -24.02 -4.36 1.93
N SER A 64 -24.68 -5.19 1.11
CA SER A 64 -25.70 -4.73 0.15
C SER A 64 -26.86 -4.00 0.85
N ASP A 65 -27.35 -4.52 1.95
CA ASP A 65 -28.46 -3.90 2.70
C ASP A 65 -28.04 -2.55 3.32
N ILE A 66 -26.79 -2.43 3.84
CA ILE A 66 -26.23 -1.16 4.33
C ILE A 66 -26.16 -0.14 3.18
N VAL A 67 -25.58 -0.54 2.04
CA VAL A 67 -25.44 0.36 0.88
C VAL A 67 -26.79 0.82 0.36
N LYS A 68 -27.81 -0.04 0.30
CA LYS A 68 -29.18 0.35 -0.10
C LYS A 68 -29.81 1.38 0.84
N VAL A 69 -29.62 1.25 2.14
CA VAL A 69 -30.08 2.28 3.11
C VAL A 69 -29.34 3.58 2.84
N CYS A 70 -28.02 3.55 2.69
CA CYS A 70 -27.21 4.74 2.41
C CYS A 70 -27.59 5.39 1.08
N ALA A 71 -27.81 4.61 0.01
CA ALA A 71 -28.23 5.10 -1.29
C ALA A 71 -29.63 5.77 -1.22
N THR A 72 -30.57 5.17 -0.50
CA THR A 72 -31.92 5.72 -0.34
C THR A 72 -31.90 7.10 0.32
N HIS A 73 -31.01 7.27 1.30
CA HIS A 73 -30.92 8.50 2.09
C HIS A 73 -29.75 9.41 1.67
N LYS A 74 -29.01 9.08 0.59
CA LYS A 74 -27.84 9.82 0.06
C LYS A 74 -26.78 10.05 1.15
N VAL A 75 -26.41 9.00 1.84
CA VAL A 75 -25.43 9.01 2.94
C VAL A 75 -24.12 8.39 2.45
N PRO A 76 -22.95 9.02 2.71
CA PRO A 76 -21.66 8.45 2.37
C PRO A 76 -21.40 7.11 3.04
N VAL A 77 -20.74 6.22 2.28
CA VAL A 77 -20.27 4.91 2.71
C VAL A 77 -18.74 4.89 2.62
N ILE A 78 -18.08 4.69 3.73
CA ILE A 78 -16.62 4.67 3.84
C ILE A 78 -16.19 3.23 4.15
N PRO A 79 -15.54 2.49 3.23
CA PRO A 79 -15.05 1.15 3.54
C PRO A 79 -13.87 1.21 4.50
N PHE A 80 -13.82 0.27 5.43
CA PHE A 80 -12.74 0.15 6.40
C PHE A 80 -12.28 -1.30 6.51
N GLY A 81 -10.97 -1.52 6.56
CA GLY A 81 -10.35 -2.82 6.80
C GLY A 81 -9.53 -2.78 8.09
N THR A 82 -8.19 -2.71 7.97
CA THR A 82 -7.27 -2.59 9.12
C THR A 82 -6.85 -1.15 9.44
N GLY A 83 -7.27 -0.17 8.65
CA GLY A 83 -6.92 1.24 8.87
C GLY A 83 -5.44 1.56 8.68
N THR A 84 -4.74 0.82 7.81
CA THR A 84 -3.29 0.98 7.59
C THR A 84 -2.91 1.84 6.38
N SER A 85 -3.89 2.40 5.67
CA SER A 85 -3.66 3.29 4.53
C SER A 85 -3.08 4.65 4.96
N LEU A 86 -2.29 5.30 4.06
CA LEU A 86 -1.46 6.45 4.41
C LEU A 86 -1.95 7.79 3.83
N GLU A 87 -2.90 7.78 2.88
CA GLU A 87 -3.32 8.97 2.14
C GLU A 87 -4.74 9.46 2.49
N GLY A 88 -5.23 9.16 3.73
CA GLY A 88 -6.53 9.61 4.20
C GLY A 88 -7.73 8.86 3.60
N HIS A 89 -7.57 7.63 3.14
CA HIS A 89 -8.60 6.81 2.51
C HIS A 89 -9.84 6.57 3.37
N VAL A 90 -9.65 6.43 4.70
CA VAL A 90 -10.71 6.13 5.67
C VAL A 90 -11.41 7.37 6.23
N ASN A 91 -10.94 8.56 5.86
CA ASN A 91 -11.56 9.82 6.28
C ASN A 91 -12.99 9.96 5.75
N ALA A 92 -13.87 10.58 6.54
CA ALA A 92 -15.26 10.83 6.22
C ALA A 92 -15.54 12.34 6.04
N PRO A 93 -15.08 12.99 4.94
CA PRO A 93 -15.17 14.44 4.76
C PRO A 93 -16.61 14.99 4.73
N ALA A 94 -17.58 14.16 4.35
CA ALA A 94 -19.01 14.48 4.37
C ALA A 94 -19.77 13.78 5.50
N GLY A 95 -19.06 13.22 6.51
CA GLY A 95 -19.65 12.29 7.45
C GLY A 95 -20.01 10.96 6.80
N GLY A 96 -21.01 10.27 7.33
CA GLY A 96 -21.54 9.03 6.79
C GLY A 96 -21.19 7.80 7.63
N ILE A 97 -21.30 6.62 7.00
CA ILE A 97 -21.20 5.33 7.66
C ILE A 97 -19.89 4.66 7.28
N SER A 98 -19.03 4.39 8.25
CA SER A 98 -17.88 3.50 8.07
C SER A 98 -18.36 2.05 8.10
N VAL A 99 -18.04 1.30 7.04
CA VAL A 99 -18.38 -0.13 6.91
C VAL A 99 -17.12 -0.93 7.19
N ASP A 100 -17.01 -1.43 8.41
CA ASP A 100 -15.86 -2.21 8.86
C ASP A 100 -16.03 -3.68 8.47
N LEU A 101 -15.20 -4.11 7.54
CA LEU A 101 -15.24 -5.46 6.97
C LEU A 101 -14.42 -6.49 7.77
N SER A 102 -13.89 -6.14 8.93
CA SER A 102 -13.04 -7.02 9.74
C SER A 102 -13.73 -8.30 10.23
N GLN A 103 -15.09 -8.29 10.33
CA GLN A 103 -15.86 -9.49 10.68
C GLN A 103 -16.18 -10.38 9.47
N MET A 104 -15.75 -10.03 8.28
CA MET A 104 -15.77 -10.85 7.07
C MET A 104 -14.37 -11.43 6.84
N ASP A 105 -13.95 -12.38 7.68
CA ASP A 105 -12.57 -12.86 7.83
C ASP A 105 -12.38 -14.34 7.49
N GLN A 106 -13.29 -14.93 6.70
CA GLN A 106 -13.25 -16.35 6.35
C GLN A 106 -12.43 -16.61 5.08
N ILE A 107 -11.58 -17.65 5.12
CA ILE A 107 -10.98 -18.26 3.95
C ILE A 107 -12.00 -19.27 3.39
N LEU A 108 -12.67 -18.92 2.28
CA LEU A 108 -13.83 -19.65 1.76
C LEU A 108 -13.42 -20.92 1.01
N ALA A 109 -12.31 -20.86 0.24
CA ALA A 109 -11.80 -22.00 -0.50
C ALA A 109 -10.30 -21.86 -0.79
N VAL A 110 -9.60 -22.99 -0.88
CA VAL A 110 -8.21 -23.06 -1.39
C VAL A 110 -8.17 -24.17 -2.44
N HIS A 111 -7.80 -23.82 -3.67
CA HIS A 111 -7.67 -24.72 -4.82
C HIS A 111 -6.18 -24.89 -5.11
N SER A 112 -5.56 -25.84 -4.43
CA SER A 112 -4.09 -26.03 -4.48
C SER A 112 -3.59 -26.36 -5.89
N GLU A 113 -4.35 -27.15 -6.64
CA GLU A 113 -4.01 -27.56 -8.01
C GLU A 113 -4.07 -26.40 -9.01
N ASP A 114 -4.94 -25.41 -8.75
CA ASP A 114 -5.11 -24.22 -9.58
C ASP A 114 -4.23 -23.05 -9.13
N LEU A 115 -3.59 -23.17 -7.94
CA LEU A 115 -2.83 -22.10 -7.29
C LEU A 115 -3.67 -20.84 -7.09
N ASP A 116 -4.87 -20.99 -6.55
CA ASP A 116 -5.75 -19.89 -6.17
C ASP A 116 -6.49 -20.15 -4.87
N CYS A 117 -7.00 -19.09 -4.27
CA CYS A 117 -7.91 -19.17 -3.13
C CYS A 117 -8.99 -18.09 -3.23
N VAL A 118 -10.08 -18.32 -2.49
CA VAL A 118 -11.19 -17.38 -2.34
C VAL A 118 -11.29 -16.99 -0.88
N VAL A 119 -11.27 -15.70 -0.60
CA VAL A 119 -11.26 -15.15 0.75
C VAL A 119 -12.25 -14.00 0.90
N GLN A 120 -12.71 -13.76 2.12
CA GLN A 120 -13.43 -12.56 2.50
C GLN A 120 -12.46 -11.37 2.72
N PRO A 121 -12.91 -10.11 2.59
CA PRO A 121 -12.06 -8.93 2.56
C PRO A 121 -11.33 -8.64 3.88
N GLY A 122 -11.85 -9.08 5.01
CA GLY A 122 -11.27 -8.88 6.34
C GLY A 122 -10.12 -9.85 6.66
N VAL A 123 -9.94 -10.92 5.88
CA VAL A 123 -8.78 -11.82 6.05
C VAL A 123 -7.50 -11.02 5.89
N THR A 124 -6.57 -11.14 6.85
CA THR A 124 -5.25 -10.49 6.72
C THR A 124 -4.27 -11.37 5.93
N ARG A 125 -3.24 -10.72 5.36
CA ARG A 125 -2.17 -11.43 4.65
C ARG A 125 -1.52 -12.52 5.52
N GLU A 126 -1.26 -12.20 6.79
CA GLU A 126 -0.63 -13.17 7.71
C GLU A 126 -1.55 -14.34 8.01
N GLN A 127 -2.84 -14.10 8.28
CA GLN A 127 -3.83 -15.18 8.47
C GLN A 127 -3.86 -16.12 7.27
N LEU A 128 -3.89 -15.57 6.04
CA LEU A 128 -3.88 -16.37 4.83
C LEU A 128 -2.60 -17.21 4.73
N ASN A 129 -1.43 -16.62 4.94
CA ASN A 129 -0.15 -17.32 4.82
C ASN A 129 0.05 -18.39 5.90
N VAL A 130 -0.44 -18.17 7.12
CA VAL A 130 -0.48 -19.21 8.17
C VAL A 130 -1.35 -20.40 7.73
N HIS A 131 -2.52 -20.13 7.16
CA HIS A 131 -3.43 -21.16 6.67
C HIS A 131 -2.89 -21.96 5.47
N LEU A 132 -2.12 -21.30 4.59
CA LEU A 132 -1.59 -21.90 3.36
C LEU A 132 -0.31 -22.73 3.59
N ARG A 133 0.42 -22.50 4.68
CA ARG A 133 1.75 -23.07 4.93
C ARG A 133 1.79 -24.60 4.79
N ASP A 134 0.86 -25.29 5.41
CA ASP A 134 0.80 -26.76 5.42
C ASP A 134 0.44 -27.36 4.05
N ARG A 135 0.04 -26.51 3.10
CA ARG A 135 -0.24 -26.87 1.71
C ARG A 135 0.93 -26.59 0.77
N GLY A 136 2.07 -26.08 1.31
CA GLY A 136 3.23 -25.68 0.51
C GLY A 136 2.98 -24.44 -0.35
N LEU A 137 2.01 -23.60 0.02
CA LEU A 137 1.58 -22.43 -0.72
C LEU A 137 1.75 -21.14 0.10
N PHE A 138 1.85 -20.00 -0.59
CA PHE A 138 1.81 -18.67 0.04
C PHE A 138 1.23 -17.62 -0.89
N PHE A 139 0.75 -16.53 -0.31
CA PHE A 139 0.36 -15.31 -0.99
C PHE A 139 1.51 -14.31 -0.90
N PRO A 140 2.07 -13.85 -2.05
CA PRO A 140 3.36 -13.18 -2.06
C PRO A 140 3.34 -11.68 -1.76
N ILE A 141 2.18 -10.99 -1.86
CA ILE A 141 2.14 -9.53 -1.71
C ILE A 141 2.25 -9.15 -0.24
N ASP A 142 3.26 -8.32 0.09
CA ASP A 142 3.71 -8.10 1.45
C ASP A 142 3.93 -6.61 1.79
N PRO A 143 2.86 -5.79 1.80
CA PRO A 143 2.97 -4.41 2.25
C PRO A 143 3.53 -4.35 3.68
N GLY A 144 4.12 -3.22 4.07
CA GLY A 144 4.78 -3.04 5.36
C GLY A 144 3.88 -3.30 6.58
N ALA A 145 2.56 -3.20 6.45
CA ALA A 145 1.60 -3.53 7.50
C ALA A 145 0.92 -4.88 7.25
N ASN A 146 0.47 -5.55 8.33
CA ASN A 146 -0.41 -6.71 8.21
C ASN A 146 -1.82 -6.26 7.85
N ALA A 147 -2.01 -5.93 6.58
CA ALA A 147 -3.25 -5.36 6.06
C ALA A 147 -4.29 -6.45 5.71
N SER A 148 -5.57 -6.05 5.70
CA SER A 148 -6.65 -6.89 5.19
C SER A 148 -6.60 -6.99 3.66
N LEU A 149 -6.88 -8.15 3.12
CA LEU A 149 -6.80 -8.42 1.67
C LEU A 149 -7.77 -7.54 0.85
N GLY A 150 -8.93 -7.19 1.42
CA GLY A 150 -9.86 -6.23 0.83
C GLY A 150 -9.28 -4.82 0.75
N GLY A 151 -8.60 -4.37 1.81
CA GLY A 151 -7.88 -3.10 1.82
C GLY A 151 -6.74 -3.09 0.81
N MET A 152 -5.92 -4.16 0.79
CA MET A 152 -4.83 -4.32 -0.18
C MET A 152 -5.33 -4.27 -1.64
N ALA A 153 -6.43 -4.96 -1.94
CA ALA A 153 -7.04 -4.89 -3.27
C ALA A 153 -7.54 -3.48 -3.60
N SER A 154 -8.18 -2.82 -2.63
CA SER A 154 -8.75 -1.47 -2.81
C SER A 154 -7.70 -0.39 -3.06
N THR A 155 -6.51 -0.50 -2.47
CA THR A 155 -5.41 0.46 -2.66
C THR A 155 -4.40 0.01 -3.72
N ARG A 156 -4.57 -1.17 -4.33
CA ARG A 156 -3.61 -1.76 -5.26
C ARG A 156 -2.24 -1.95 -4.61
N ALA A 157 -2.23 -2.42 -3.36
CA ALA A 157 -1.02 -2.57 -2.56
C ALA A 157 0.08 -3.38 -3.27
N SER A 158 1.30 -3.07 -2.90
CA SER A 158 2.53 -3.70 -3.36
C SER A 158 3.32 -4.27 -2.16
N GLY A 159 4.64 -4.15 -2.16
CA GLY A 159 5.54 -4.57 -1.10
C GLY A 159 6.87 -5.05 -1.64
N THR A 160 7.71 -5.61 -0.76
CA THR A 160 9.09 -5.98 -1.09
C THR A 160 9.20 -7.09 -2.13
N ASN A 161 8.19 -7.97 -2.22
CA ASN A 161 8.14 -9.09 -3.16
C ASN A 161 7.63 -8.71 -4.56
N ALA A 162 7.21 -7.46 -4.79
CA ALA A 162 6.55 -7.07 -6.05
C ALA A 162 7.45 -7.23 -7.27
N VAL A 163 8.74 -6.98 -7.15
CA VAL A 163 9.71 -7.13 -8.24
C VAL A 163 9.68 -8.52 -8.89
N ARG A 164 9.33 -9.56 -8.12
CA ARG A 164 9.22 -10.94 -8.65
C ARG A 164 7.80 -11.36 -8.92
N TYR A 165 6.88 -11.03 -8.01
CA TYR A 165 5.53 -11.61 -8.00
C TYR A 165 4.45 -10.65 -8.47
N GLY A 166 4.81 -9.40 -8.80
CA GLY A 166 3.86 -8.34 -9.13
C GLY A 166 3.18 -7.78 -7.90
N THR A 167 2.16 -6.96 -8.11
CA THR A 167 1.37 -6.29 -7.08
C THR A 167 -0.01 -6.95 -6.90
N MET A 168 -0.90 -6.36 -6.10
CA MET A 168 -2.30 -6.78 -6.03
C MET A 168 -2.97 -6.77 -7.40
N LYS A 169 -2.60 -5.85 -8.29
CA LYS A 169 -3.09 -5.80 -9.68
C LYS A 169 -2.87 -7.11 -10.42
N ASP A 170 -1.74 -7.77 -10.21
CA ASP A 170 -1.32 -8.98 -10.93
C ASP A 170 -1.82 -10.26 -10.24
N ASN A 171 -2.23 -10.16 -8.97
CA ASN A 171 -2.55 -11.30 -8.11
C ASN A 171 -4.03 -11.41 -7.74
N VAL A 172 -4.87 -10.44 -8.11
CA VAL A 172 -6.34 -10.54 -7.99
C VAL A 172 -6.93 -11.07 -9.30
N ILE A 173 -7.53 -12.26 -9.24
CA ILE A 173 -8.16 -12.94 -10.38
C ILE A 173 -9.58 -12.44 -10.60
N ALA A 174 -10.36 -12.38 -9.52
CA ALA A 174 -11.77 -11.99 -9.54
C ALA A 174 -12.19 -11.36 -8.21
N LEU A 175 -13.26 -10.58 -8.25
CA LEU A 175 -13.87 -9.95 -7.08
C LEU A 175 -15.38 -10.21 -7.07
N GLU A 176 -15.95 -10.30 -5.86
CA GLU A 176 -17.34 -9.97 -5.62
C GLU A 176 -17.39 -8.59 -4.97
N ALA A 177 -18.29 -7.72 -5.41
CA ALA A 177 -18.40 -6.37 -4.92
C ALA A 177 -19.86 -5.91 -4.84
N VAL A 178 -20.12 -5.00 -3.90
CA VAL A 178 -21.39 -4.28 -3.77
C VAL A 178 -21.25 -2.90 -4.38
N MET A 179 -22.06 -2.62 -5.41
CA MET A 179 -22.08 -1.34 -6.13
C MET A 179 -22.93 -0.29 -5.39
N ALA A 180 -22.86 0.97 -5.83
CA ALA A 180 -23.52 2.10 -5.16
C ALA A 180 -25.05 2.02 -5.04
N ASP A 181 -25.71 1.21 -5.87
CA ASP A 181 -27.14 0.91 -5.79
C ASP A 181 -27.48 -0.32 -4.91
N GLY A 182 -26.44 -0.94 -4.32
CA GLY A 182 -26.54 -2.16 -3.53
C GLY A 182 -26.60 -3.44 -4.36
N GLN A 183 -26.44 -3.40 -5.69
CA GLN A 183 -26.30 -4.62 -6.48
C GLN A 183 -25.01 -5.33 -6.14
N ILE A 184 -25.07 -6.67 -6.07
CA ILE A 184 -23.91 -7.53 -5.91
C ILE A 184 -23.48 -7.99 -7.29
N ILE A 185 -22.22 -7.74 -7.64
CA ILE A 185 -21.65 -8.19 -8.91
C ILE A 185 -20.45 -9.10 -8.67
N ARG A 186 -20.19 -9.99 -9.64
CA ARG A 186 -18.97 -10.76 -9.73
C ARG A 186 -18.22 -10.35 -10.99
N THR A 187 -16.95 -9.93 -10.84
CA THR A 187 -16.19 -9.29 -11.93
C THR A 187 -15.65 -10.27 -12.97
N ALA A 188 -15.35 -11.51 -12.56
CA ALA A 188 -14.82 -12.57 -13.41
C ALA A 188 -15.05 -13.94 -12.77
N GLN A 189 -14.77 -15.01 -13.51
CA GLN A 189 -14.63 -16.36 -13.00
C GLN A 189 -13.16 -16.63 -12.58
N ARG A 190 -12.88 -17.82 -12.01
CA ARG A 190 -11.55 -18.25 -11.57
C ARG A 190 -10.55 -18.58 -12.69
N ALA A 191 -10.97 -18.56 -13.95
CA ALA A 191 -10.08 -18.88 -15.06
C ALA A 191 -8.94 -17.85 -15.16
N LYS A 192 -7.70 -18.32 -15.31
CA LYS A 192 -6.50 -17.47 -15.41
C LYS A 192 -6.48 -16.54 -16.62
N LYS A 193 -7.27 -16.84 -17.64
CA LYS A 193 -7.36 -16.06 -18.88
C LYS A 193 -8.83 -15.86 -19.27
N THR A 194 -9.19 -14.63 -19.60
CA THR A 194 -10.50 -14.30 -20.18
C THR A 194 -10.34 -13.12 -21.15
N SER A 195 -11.17 -13.11 -22.20
CA SER A 195 -11.36 -11.98 -23.11
C SER A 195 -12.82 -11.52 -23.14
N ALA A 196 -13.59 -11.86 -22.09
CA ALA A 196 -15.04 -11.61 -22.03
C ALA A 196 -15.31 -10.17 -21.55
N GLY A 197 -15.28 -9.21 -22.45
CA GLY A 197 -15.68 -7.82 -22.18
C GLY A 197 -14.62 -7.00 -21.44
N TYR A 198 -15.08 -5.92 -20.79
CA TYR A 198 -14.20 -5.03 -20.02
C TYR A 198 -13.70 -5.68 -18.74
N ASN A 199 -12.46 -5.37 -18.35
CA ASN A 199 -11.86 -5.92 -17.14
C ASN A 199 -12.33 -5.16 -15.89
N MET A 200 -13.48 -5.57 -15.36
CA MET A 200 -14.06 -4.98 -14.15
C MET A 200 -13.24 -5.28 -12.89
N THR A 201 -12.48 -6.39 -12.88
CA THR A 201 -11.57 -6.70 -11.77
C THR A 201 -10.51 -5.62 -11.63
N GLN A 202 -9.84 -5.28 -12.74
CA GLN A 202 -8.80 -4.25 -12.75
C GLN A 202 -9.35 -2.83 -12.52
N LEU A 203 -10.62 -2.58 -12.84
CA LEU A 203 -11.28 -1.31 -12.54
C LEU A 203 -11.52 -1.13 -11.03
N LEU A 204 -11.88 -2.21 -10.33
CA LEU A 204 -12.14 -2.16 -8.89
C LEU A 204 -10.87 -2.28 -8.03
N VAL A 205 -9.83 -2.98 -8.52
CA VAL A 205 -8.51 -3.01 -7.87
C VAL A 205 -7.85 -1.64 -7.96
N GLY A 206 -7.63 -0.99 -6.81
CA GLY A 206 -7.11 0.37 -6.72
C GLY A 206 -8.18 1.46 -6.85
N SER A 207 -9.48 1.10 -6.74
CA SER A 207 -10.57 2.08 -6.74
C SER A 207 -10.78 2.78 -5.39
N GLU A 208 -10.08 2.37 -4.35
CA GLU A 208 -10.11 2.96 -3.01
C GLU A 208 -11.52 3.05 -2.40
N GLY A 209 -12.39 2.09 -2.76
CA GLY A 209 -13.79 2.07 -2.33
C GLY A 209 -14.68 3.11 -3.00
N THR A 210 -14.18 3.87 -3.98
CA THR A 210 -14.97 4.92 -4.66
C THR A 210 -15.95 4.38 -5.71
N LEU A 211 -15.78 3.13 -6.16
CA LEU A 211 -16.65 2.51 -7.18
C LEU A 211 -17.55 1.40 -6.60
N GLY A 212 -17.17 0.81 -5.46
CA GLY A 212 -17.89 -0.28 -4.81
C GLY A 212 -17.14 -0.82 -3.61
N LEU A 213 -17.79 -1.64 -2.78
CA LEU A 213 -17.20 -2.34 -1.65
C LEU A 213 -16.88 -3.78 -2.05
N ILE A 214 -15.61 -4.16 -1.94
CA ILE A 214 -15.14 -5.53 -2.21
C ILE A 214 -15.56 -6.42 -1.05
N THR A 215 -16.25 -7.54 -1.35
CA THR A 215 -16.79 -8.47 -0.36
C THR A 215 -16.27 -9.91 -0.49
N GLU A 216 -15.66 -10.26 -1.62
CA GLU A 216 -14.96 -11.53 -1.83
C GLU A 216 -13.82 -11.32 -2.83
N ILE A 217 -12.70 -12.03 -2.63
CA ILE A 217 -11.50 -11.88 -3.45
C ILE A 217 -10.99 -13.26 -3.84
N THR A 218 -10.83 -13.48 -5.14
CA THR A 218 -10.09 -14.64 -5.66
C THR A 218 -8.65 -14.22 -5.92
N LEU A 219 -7.71 -14.86 -5.23
CA LEU A 219 -6.28 -14.53 -5.24
C LEU A 219 -5.46 -15.63 -5.90
N LYS A 220 -4.44 -15.24 -6.66
CA LYS A 220 -3.41 -16.12 -7.20
C LYS A 220 -2.40 -16.43 -6.10
N LEU A 221 -2.06 -17.70 -5.95
CA LEU A 221 -1.08 -18.20 -4.99
C LEU A 221 0.22 -18.61 -5.69
N GLN A 222 1.25 -18.80 -4.88
CA GLN A 222 2.56 -19.29 -5.29
C GLN A 222 2.95 -20.50 -4.45
N GLY A 223 3.75 -21.42 -5.02
CA GLY A 223 4.40 -22.46 -4.24
C GLY A 223 5.50 -21.85 -3.34
N ILE A 224 5.62 -22.34 -2.12
CA ILE A 224 6.75 -21.98 -1.27
C ILE A 224 8.03 -22.43 -1.96
N PRO A 225 9.05 -21.56 -2.16
CA PRO A 225 10.30 -21.94 -2.82
C PRO A 225 11.03 -23.02 -2.02
N GLU A 226 11.69 -23.94 -2.70
CA GLU A 226 12.51 -24.99 -2.10
C GLU A 226 13.65 -24.40 -1.26
N ALA A 227 14.30 -23.36 -1.81
CA ALA A 227 15.38 -22.64 -1.15
C ALA A 227 15.17 -21.13 -1.23
N THR A 228 15.67 -20.46 -0.19
CA THR A 228 15.70 -18.99 -0.10
C THR A 228 17.06 -18.55 0.41
N SER A 229 17.71 -17.61 -0.27
CA SER A 229 18.94 -16.95 0.17
C SER A 229 18.68 -15.46 0.36
N ALA A 230 19.07 -14.90 1.49
CA ALA A 230 19.12 -13.44 1.66
C ALA A 230 20.56 -12.96 1.54
N ALA A 231 20.76 -11.79 0.96
CA ALA A 231 22.06 -11.16 0.85
C ALA A 231 21.98 -9.68 1.22
N ARG A 232 23.16 -9.14 1.60
CA ARG A 232 23.37 -7.71 1.78
C ARG A 232 24.66 -7.28 1.10
N MET A 233 24.72 -6.02 0.66
CA MET A 233 25.91 -5.43 0.09
C MET A 233 25.95 -3.93 0.34
N SER A 234 27.09 -3.42 0.76
CA SER A 234 27.35 -1.99 1.01
C SER A 234 27.88 -1.32 -0.25
N PHE A 235 27.54 -0.04 -0.45
CA PHE A 235 27.96 0.73 -1.62
C PHE A 235 28.59 2.07 -1.21
N PRO A 236 29.52 2.62 -2.03
CA PRO A 236 30.15 3.90 -1.75
C PRO A 236 29.19 5.10 -1.93
N SER A 237 28.08 4.92 -2.64
CA SER A 237 27.06 5.94 -2.87
C SER A 237 25.71 5.31 -3.25
N ILE A 238 24.64 6.10 -3.11
CA ILE A 238 23.30 5.71 -3.59
C ILE A 238 23.31 5.47 -5.11
N ASP A 239 24.06 6.30 -5.87
CA ASP A 239 24.19 6.11 -7.32
C ASP A 239 24.74 4.74 -7.66
N ALA A 240 25.85 4.32 -7.02
CA ALA A 240 26.44 3.00 -7.22
C ALA A 240 25.47 1.86 -6.88
N ALA A 241 24.73 1.98 -5.77
CA ALA A 241 23.70 1.01 -5.41
C ALA A 241 22.58 0.93 -6.45
N CYS A 242 22.07 2.05 -6.94
CA CYS A 242 21.04 2.11 -7.98
C CYS A 242 21.54 1.55 -9.33
N GLN A 243 22.80 1.79 -9.71
CA GLN A 243 23.41 1.18 -10.89
C GLN A 243 23.46 -0.35 -10.78
N ALA A 244 23.82 -0.89 -9.60
CA ALA A 244 23.82 -2.32 -9.34
C ALA A 244 22.40 -2.91 -9.45
N VAL A 245 21.37 -2.22 -8.92
CA VAL A 245 19.96 -2.61 -9.07
C VAL A 245 19.56 -2.66 -10.54
N MET A 246 19.83 -1.59 -11.30
CA MET A 246 19.50 -1.52 -12.72
C MET A 246 20.16 -2.65 -13.50
N ALA A 247 21.45 -2.90 -13.27
CA ALA A 247 22.18 -3.99 -13.92
C ALA A 247 21.58 -5.37 -13.54
N THR A 248 21.26 -5.60 -12.26
CA THR A 248 20.64 -6.84 -11.79
C THR A 248 19.35 -7.16 -12.55
N ILE A 249 18.48 -6.16 -12.71
CA ILE A 249 17.22 -6.33 -13.46
C ILE A 249 17.49 -6.53 -14.97
N GLN A 250 18.43 -5.78 -15.56
CA GLN A 250 18.78 -5.90 -16.98
C GLN A 250 19.39 -7.26 -17.33
N TYR A 251 20.19 -7.84 -16.43
CA TYR A 251 20.73 -9.20 -16.60
C TYR A 251 19.68 -10.30 -16.38
N GLY A 252 18.45 -9.92 -15.98
CA GLY A 252 17.34 -10.85 -15.80
C GLY A 252 17.47 -11.75 -14.57
N ILE A 253 18.24 -11.34 -13.55
CA ILE A 253 18.31 -12.09 -12.29
C ILE A 253 16.95 -12.02 -11.62
N PRO A 254 16.26 -13.15 -11.37
CA PRO A 254 14.90 -13.15 -10.85
C PRO A 254 14.90 -12.97 -9.33
N VAL A 255 15.40 -11.82 -8.88
CA VAL A 255 15.42 -11.47 -7.45
C VAL A 255 14.00 -11.47 -6.88
N ALA A 256 13.82 -12.03 -5.68
CA ALA A 256 12.54 -12.02 -4.99
C ALA A 256 12.28 -10.67 -4.30
N ARG A 257 13.34 -10.06 -3.78
CA ARG A 257 13.34 -8.74 -3.16
C ARG A 257 14.64 -8.03 -3.45
N ILE A 258 14.60 -6.71 -3.61
CA ILE A 258 15.79 -5.86 -3.67
C ILE A 258 15.43 -4.47 -3.09
N GLU A 259 16.02 -4.17 -1.95
CA GLU A 259 15.66 -3.04 -1.09
C GLU A 259 16.87 -2.15 -0.85
N LEU A 260 16.70 -0.84 -1.05
CA LEU A 260 17.70 0.16 -0.73
C LEU A 260 17.46 0.74 0.67
N MET A 261 18.52 0.92 1.41
CA MET A 261 18.58 1.74 2.63
C MET A 261 19.69 2.77 2.49
N ASP A 262 19.39 4.05 2.72
CA ASP A 262 20.43 5.07 2.84
C ASP A 262 21.19 4.97 4.18
N GLU A 263 22.24 5.75 4.33
CA GLU A 263 23.08 5.77 5.53
C GLU A 263 22.32 6.16 6.80
N LEU A 264 21.27 7.00 6.69
CA LEU A 264 20.43 7.37 7.83
C LEU A 264 19.58 6.21 8.29
N ASN A 265 19.01 5.46 7.36
CA ASN A 265 18.25 4.25 7.68
C ASN A 265 19.14 3.13 8.23
N VAL A 266 20.36 2.97 7.71
CA VAL A 266 21.31 1.99 8.25
C VAL A 266 21.67 2.36 9.71
N ARG A 267 21.95 3.63 9.99
CA ARG A 267 22.18 4.13 11.37
C ARG A 267 20.99 3.86 12.27
N ALA A 268 19.77 4.18 11.81
CA ALA A 268 18.54 3.92 12.57
C ALA A 268 18.36 2.43 12.86
N ALA A 269 18.54 1.56 11.85
CA ALA A 269 18.44 0.11 11.98
C ALA A 269 19.49 -0.45 12.97
N ASN A 270 20.72 0.03 12.91
CA ASN A 270 21.78 -0.36 13.84
C ASN A 270 21.38 -0.08 15.30
N ALA A 271 20.90 1.13 15.57
CA ALA A 271 20.49 1.55 16.89
C ALA A 271 19.24 0.78 17.39
N TYR A 272 18.24 0.62 16.54
CA TYR A 272 16.95 0.02 16.91
C TYR A 272 17.02 -1.51 17.04
N SER A 273 17.71 -2.17 16.12
CA SER A 273 17.76 -3.64 16.02
C SER A 273 19.07 -4.24 16.54
N ASN A 274 19.92 -3.42 17.18
CA ASN A 274 21.24 -3.82 17.69
C ASN A 274 22.08 -4.57 16.63
N LEU A 275 22.20 -3.94 15.46
CA LEU A 275 23.03 -4.40 14.35
C LEU A 275 24.34 -3.61 14.32
N ALA A 276 25.30 -4.08 13.53
CA ALA A 276 26.60 -3.42 13.32
C ALA A 276 26.90 -3.35 11.80
N LEU A 277 25.95 -2.85 11.02
CA LEU A 277 26.10 -2.65 9.59
C LEU A 277 26.94 -1.39 9.34
N PRO A 278 27.80 -1.35 8.29
CA PRO A 278 28.46 -0.12 7.87
C PRO A 278 27.43 0.97 7.57
N GLU A 279 27.63 2.19 8.10
CA GLU A 279 26.71 3.33 7.89
C GLU A 279 26.95 3.98 6.53
N VAL A 280 26.69 3.20 5.47
CA VAL A 280 26.76 3.59 4.05
C VAL A 280 25.53 3.03 3.35
N PRO A 281 25.22 3.48 2.11
CA PRO A 281 24.12 2.90 1.35
C PRO A 281 24.20 1.38 1.25
N LEU A 282 23.10 0.70 1.50
CA LEU A 282 23.01 -0.74 1.63
C LEU A 282 21.89 -1.29 0.74
N LEU A 283 22.18 -2.35 0.00
CA LEU A 283 21.15 -3.20 -0.61
C LEU A 283 20.91 -4.45 0.23
N LEU A 284 19.63 -4.75 0.45
CA LEU A 284 19.16 -6.04 0.98
C LEU A 284 18.44 -6.78 -0.14
N LEU A 285 18.77 -8.06 -0.31
CA LEU A 285 18.20 -8.89 -1.38
C LEU A 285 17.68 -10.21 -0.81
N GLU A 286 16.74 -10.81 -1.58
CA GLU A 286 16.32 -12.19 -1.36
C GLU A 286 16.17 -12.88 -2.70
N PHE A 287 16.63 -14.14 -2.76
CA PHE A 287 16.56 -15.00 -3.94
C PHE A 287 15.73 -16.23 -3.60
N HIS A 288 14.83 -16.62 -4.50
CA HIS A 288 13.96 -17.79 -4.37
C HIS A 288 14.23 -18.78 -5.52
N GLY A 289 14.28 -20.08 -5.20
CA GLY A 289 14.46 -21.11 -6.22
C GLY A 289 14.73 -22.49 -5.64
N SER A 290 15.47 -23.31 -6.38
CA SER A 290 16.14 -24.50 -5.86
C SER A 290 17.43 -24.11 -5.16
N ASP A 291 18.04 -25.00 -4.37
CA ASP A 291 19.31 -24.76 -3.70
C ASP A 291 20.38 -24.23 -4.67
N ARG A 292 20.56 -24.92 -5.81
CA ARG A 292 21.53 -24.51 -6.83
C ARG A 292 21.15 -23.20 -7.52
N GLY A 293 19.84 -22.98 -7.74
CA GLY A 293 19.35 -21.77 -8.39
C GLY A 293 19.56 -20.50 -7.53
N VAL A 294 19.39 -20.58 -6.21
CA VAL A 294 19.66 -19.43 -5.35
C VAL A 294 21.15 -19.13 -5.18
N GLU A 295 22.01 -20.17 -5.21
CA GLU A 295 23.47 -20.02 -5.22
C GLU A 295 23.92 -19.27 -6.47
N GLU A 296 23.50 -19.72 -7.66
CA GLU A 296 23.80 -19.09 -8.95
C GLU A 296 23.35 -17.63 -9.03
N GLN A 297 22.11 -17.34 -8.62
CA GLN A 297 21.57 -15.96 -8.57
C GLN A 297 22.40 -15.06 -7.64
N THR A 298 22.79 -15.59 -6.48
CA THR A 298 23.58 -14.89 -5.48
C THR A 298 24.98 -14.53 -6.00
N GLU A 299 25.66 -15.47 -6.66
CA GLU A 299 26.98 -15.27 -7.27
C GLU A 299 26.93 -14.26 -8.43
N MET A 300 25.91 -14.37 -9.30
CA MET A 300 25.71 -13.41 -10.39
C MET A 300 25.54 -11.99 -9.87
N PHE A 301 24.68 -11.81 -8.85
CA PHE A 301 24.47 -10.51 -8.23
C PHE A 301 25.78 -9.97 -7.61
N ALA A 302 26.50 -10.80 -6.84
CA ALA A 302 27.75 -10.37 -6.21
C ALA A 302 28.74 -9.84 -7.23
N THR A 303 28.91 -10.55 -8.36
CA THR A 303 29.82 -10.14 -9.45
C THR A 303 29.42 -8.77 -10.03
N ILE A 304 28.12 -8.58 -10.33
CA ILE A 304 27.61 -7.31 -10.87
C ILE A 304 27.80 -6.17 -9.87
N ALA A 305 27.51 -6.42 -8.62
CA ALA A 305 27.57 -5.40 -7.58
C ALA A 305 29.01 -5.00 -7.23
N GLU A 306 29.97 -5.93 -7.26
CA GLU A 306 31.39 -5.65 -7.10
C GLU A 306 31.92 -4.74 -8.23
N ASP A 307 31.50 -4.97 -9.48
CA ASP A 307 31.84 -4.11 -10.62
C ASP A 307 31.34 -2.67 -10.46
N MET A 308 30.26 -2.47 -9.67
CA MET A 308 29.72 -1.14 -9.31
C MET A 308 30.29 -0.61 -7.99
N GLY A 309 31.35 -1.22 -7.45
CA GLY A 309 32.03 -0.76 -6.23
C GLY A 309 31.41 -1.25 -4.93
N GLY A 310 30.53 -2.27 -5.00
CA GLY A 310 29.97 -2.91 -3.81
C GLY A 310 31.03 -3.61 -2.97
N THR A 311 30.83 -3.57 -1.65
CA THR A 311 31.73 -4.16 -0.64
C THR A 311 30.93 -4.85 0.44
N ASP A 312 31.60 -5.58 1.35
CA ASP A 312 30.98 -6.28 2.49
C ASP A 312 29.81 -7.20 2.10
N PHE A 313 29.94 -7.85 0.95
CA PHE A 313 28.95 -8.84 0.54
C PHE A 313 28.80 -9.94 1.59
N ALA A 314 27.57 -10.23 1.98
CA ALA A 314 27.26 -11.36 2.85
C ALA A 314 25.94 -11.98 2.43
N ALA A 315 25.93 -13.29 2.26
CA ALA A 315 24.72 -14.05 1.93
C ALA A 315 24.49 -15.17 2.93
N THR A 316 23.24 -15.52 3.16
CA THR A 316 22.84 -16.58 4.10
C THR A 316 21.57 -17.29 3.65
N THR A 317 21.55 -18.61 3.84
CA THR A 317 20.35 -19.45 3.73
C THR A 317 19.74 -19.76 5.10
N SER A 318 20.39 -19.34 6.20
CA SER A 318 19.90 -19.51 7.57
C SER A 318 18.59 -18.73 7.76
N THR A 319 17.52 -19.43 8.14
CA THR A 319 16.22 -18.80 8.40
C THR A 319 16.30 -17.76 9.53
N GLU A 320 17.09 -17.98 10.55
CA GLU A 320 17.26 -17.07 11.67
C GLU A 320 17.91 -15.75 11.23
N GLU A 321 19.03 -15.83 10.49
CA GLU A 321 19.75 -14.65 10.00
C GLU A 321 18.91 -13.88 8.98
N ARG A 322 18.24 -14.56 8.05
CA ARG A 322 17.30 -13.95 7.11
C ARG A 322 16.20 -13.19 7.84
N ASN A 323 15.54 -13.84 8.81
CA ASN A 323 14.46 -13.21 9.57
C ASN A 323 14.97 -11.99 10.35
N LYS A 324 16.20 -12.01 10.87
CA LYS A 324 16.80 -10.86 11.53
C LYS A 324 17.00 -9.69 10.59
N LEU A 325 17.51 -9.92 9.38
CA LEU A 325 17.71 -8.88 8.36
C LEU A 325 16.37 -8.27 7.92
N TRP A 326 15.41 -9.12 7.57
CA TRP A 326 14.10 -8.64 7.11
C TRP A 326 13.29 -7.98 8.22
N LYS A 327 13.40 -8.44 9.46
CA LYS A 327 12.80 -7.76 10.61
C LYS A 327 13.34 -6.35 10.76
N ALA A 328 14.65 -6.16 10.66
CA ALA A 328 15.25 -4.82 10.73
C ALA A 328 14.74 -3.91 9.59
N ARG A 329 14.56 -4.45 8.37
CA ARG A 329 13.96 -3.71 7.24
C ARG A 329 12.49 -3.35 7.51
N HIS A 330 11.69 -4.26 8.02
CA HIS A 330 10.29 -4.00 8.34
C HIS A 330 10.11 -2.97 9.47
N ASP A 331 11.03 -2.96 10.44
CA ASP A 331 10.97 -2.04 11.57
C ASP A 331 11.49 -0.62 11.24
N LEU A 332 11.95 -0.35 10.00
CA LEU A 332 12.62 0.91 9.62
C LEU A 332 11.78 2.17 9.89
N TYR A 333 10.46 2.13 9.70
CA TYR A 333 9.61 3.27 10.04
C TYR A 333 9.78 3.67 11.52
N TRP A 334 9.70 2.69 12.41
CA TRP A 334 9.84 2.90 13.86
C TRP A 334 11.27 3.23 14.27
N ALA A 335 12.24 2.62 13.60
CA ALA A 335 13.66 2.90 13.80
C ALA A 335 14.00 4.33 13.37
N ALA A 336 13.53 4.78 12.23
CA ALA A 336 13.78 6.13 11.73
C ALA A 336 13.16 7.22 12.62
N LEU A 337 12.00 6.99 13.22
CA LEU A 337 11.40 7.90 14.19
C LEU A 337 12.31 8.13 15.42
N GLN A 338 13.19 7.17 15.79
CA GLN A 338 14.14 7.33 16.87
C GLN A 338 15.29 8.28 16.53
N LEU A 339 15.53 8.58 15.25
CA LEU A 339 16.51 9.59 14.84
C LEU A 339 16.13 11.00 15.35
N ARG A 340 14.83 11.24 15.57
CA ARG A 340 14.30 12.47 16.13
C ARG A 340 13.12 12.19 17.05
N PRO A 341 13.36 11.92 18.33
CA PRO A 341 12.30 11.66 19.31
C PRO A 341 11.27 12.79 19.36
N GLY A 342 9.98 12.44 19.31
CA GLY A 342 8.86 13.38 19.30
C GLY A 342 8.45 13.89 17.91
N ALA A 343 9.21 13.61 16.87
CA ALA A 343 8.81 13.93 15.50
C ALA A 343 7.69 13.03 15.00
N GLN A 344 6.87 13.55 14.08
CA GLN A 344 5.98 12.77 13.23
C GLN A 344 6.66 12.49 11.89
N GLY A 345 6.48 11.28 11.36
CA GLY A 345 7.00 10.89 10.06
C GLY A 345 5.97 11.10 8.95
N ILE A 346 6.34 11.84 7.90
CA ILE A 346 5.58 11.91 6.65
C ILE A 346 6.22 10.92 5.69
N SER A 347 5.53 9.82 5.40
CA SER A 347 5.99 8.82 4.43
C SER A 347 5.58 9.25 3.02
N THR A 348 6.55 9.54 2.17
CA THR A 348 6.32 9.79 0.75
C THR A 348 6.28 8.47 -0.02
N ASP A 349 5.81 8.51 -1.26
CA ASP A 349 5.75 7.34 -2.13
C ASP A 349 5.73 7.80 -3.58
N VAL A 350 6.79 7.53 -4.30
CA VAL A 350 6.91 7.77 -5.73
C VAL A 350 7.55 6.56 -6.42
N CYS A 351 7.26 6.39 -7.71
CA CYS A 351 7.91 5.36 -8.51
C CYS A 351 8.34 5.97 -9.85
N VAL A 352 9.55 5.68 -10.28
CA VAL A 352 10.14 6.16 -11.53
C VAL A 352 10.63 4.99 -12.39
N PRO A 353 10.76 5.14 -13.71
CA PRO A 353 11.46 4.16 -14.52
C PRO A 353 12.84 3.85 -13.91
N ILE A 354 13.22 2.59 -13.85
CA ILE A 354 14.43 2.14 -13.13
C ILE A 354 15.71 2.85 -13.64
N SER A 355 15.75 3.26 -14.89
CA SER A 355 16.84 4.04 -15.47
C SER A 355 16.96 5.47 -14.90
N ARG A 356 15.93 5.97 -14.24
CA ARG A 356 15.89 7.30 -13.62
C ARG A 356 16.03 7.22 -12.08
N LEU A 357 16.13 6.01 -11.54
CA LEU A 357 16.11 5.79 -10.08
C LEU A 357 17.26 6.50 -9.37
N ALA A 358 18.50 6.39 -9.86
CA ALA A 358 19.66 7.05 -9.25
C ALA A 358 19.47 8.57 -9.19
N GLU A 359 19.03 9.18 -10.29
CA GLU A 359 18.74 10.62 -10.37
C GLU A 359 17.62 11.02 -9.39
N ALA A 360 16.54 10.25 -9.32
CA ALA A 360 15.42 10.54 -8.46
C ALA A 360 15.80 10.49 -6.97
N VAL A 361 16.50 9.43 -6.54
CA VAL A 361 16.88 9.23 -5.13
C VAL A 361 17.94 10.25 -4.69
N THR A 362 18.98 10.49 -5.50
CA THR A 362 20.01 11.49 -5.18
C THR A 362 19.46 12.93 -5.20
N GLY A 363 18.53 13.21 -6.13
CA GLY A 363 17.79 14.47 -6.15
C GLY A 363 16.94 14.68 -4.91
N ALA A 364 16.26 13.65 -4.42
CA ALA A 364 15.48 13.68 -3.19
C ALA A 364 16.38 13.98 -1.97
N GLN A 365 17.54 13.33 -1.86
CA GLN A 365 18.53 13.60 -0.81
C GLN A 365 18.98 15.06 -0.82
N ALA A 366 19.38 15.55 -2.00
CA ALA A 366 19.84 16.93 -2.17
C ALA A 366 18.75 17.95 -1.80
N LYS A 367 17.50 17.69 -2.21
CA LYS A 367 16.36 18.58 -1.91
C LYS A 367 15.98 18.58 -0.44
N ALA A 368 16.01 17.42 0.22
CA ALA A 368 15.80 17.35 1.67
C ALA A 368 16.86 18.17 2.43
N ALA A 369 18.14 18.05 2.03
CA ALA A 369 19.23 18.84 2.61
C ALA A 369 19.07 20.35 2.35
N GLU A 370 18.68 20.76 1.12
CA GLU A 370 18.39 22.16 0.77
C GLU A 370 17.30 22.76 1.67
N LEU A 371 16.28 21.96 1.99
CA LEU A 371 15.15 22.39 2.82
C LEU A 371 15.38 22.17 4.33
N ASP A 372 16.58 21.77 4.74
CA ASP A 372 16.91 21.46 6.14
C ASP A 372 15.91 20.49 6.77
N LEU A 373 15.66 19.35 6.08
CA LEU A 373 14.77 18.29 6.51
C LEU A 373 15.54 17.00 6.79
N LEU A 374 15.27 16.37 7.93
CA LEU A 374 15.76 15.03 8.24
C LEU A 374 14.85 14.03 7.55
N SER A 375 15.36 13.36 6.51
CA SER A 375 14.56 12.51 5.64
C SER A 375 15.34 11.26 5.21
N PRO A 376 15.39 10.21 6.05
CA PRO A 376 15.92 8.90 5.63
C PRO A 376 15.15 8.33 4.44
N ILE A 377 15.87 7.65 3.53
CA ILE A 377 15.35 7.11 2.28
C ILE A 377 15.45 5.58 2.27
N VAL A 378 14.35 4.94 1.91
CA VAL A 378 14.25 3.49 1.75
C VAL A 378 13.38 3.18 0.53
N GLY A 379 13.59 2.05 -0.14
CA GLY A 379 12.73 1.77 -1.29
C GLY A 379 12.76 0.34 -1.82
N HIS A 380 11.66 -0.01 -2.51
CA HIS A 380 11.49 -1.20 -3.34
C HIS A 380 12.12 -0.94 -4.71
N VAL A 381 13.45 -0.82 -4.70
CA VAL A 381 14.20 -0.24 -5.84
C VAL A 381 14.21 -1.13 -7.08
N GLY A 382 13.86 -2.42 -6.95
CA GLY A 382 13.70 -3.31 -8.10
C GLY A 382 12.58 -2.90 -9.06
N ASP A 383 11.58 -2.18 -8.55
CA ASP A 383 10.45 -1.64 -9.31
C ASP A 383 10.59 -0.13 -9.57
N GLY A 384 11.64 0.52 -9.07
CA GLY A 384 11.83 1.98 -9.14
C GLY A 384 11.05 2.76 -8.11
N ASN A 385 10.44 2.10 -7.13
CA ASN A 385 9.68 2.72 -6.04
C ASN A 385 10.57 3.04 -4.84
N PHE A 386 10.43 4.22 -4.26
CA PHE A 386 11.12 4.60 -3.03
C PHE A 386 10.32 5.59 -2.18
N HIS A 387 10.69 5.63 -0.91
CA HIS A 387 10.04 6.42 0.13
C HIS A 387 11.08 7.30 0.83
N CYS A 388 10.72 8.56 1.05
CA CYS A 388 11.41 9.46 1.96
C CYS A 388 10.54 9.58 3.21
N LEU A 389 11.08 9.27 4.38
CA LEU A 389 10.40 9.48 5.65
C LEU A 389 10.82 10.83 6.24
N VAL A 390 10.05 11.87 5.97
CA VAL A 390 10.35 13.23 6.45
C VAL A 390 9.95 13.34 7.91
N LEU A 391 10.91 13.55 8.80
CA LEU A 391 10.70 13.65 10.25
C LEU A 391 10.56 15.12 10.65
N ILE A 392 9.36 15.51 11.11
CA ILE A 392 9.05 16.91 11.42
C ILE A 392 8.38 17.07 12.79
N ASP A 393 8.50 18.26 13.34
CA ASP A 393 7.66 18.74 14.43
C ASP A 393 6.40 19.37 13.85
N MET A 394 5.24 18.72 14.08
CA MET A 394 3.95 19.19 13.57
C MET A 394 3.47 20.50 14.20
N ASP A 395 4.03 20.92 15.32
CA ASP A 395 3.73 22.18 15.95
C ASP A 395 4.58 23.35 15.35
N ASN A 396 5.62 23.01 14.57
CA ASN A 396 6.45 23.99 13.87
C ASN A 396 5.91 24.26 12.44
N VAL A 397 5.15 25.34 12.30
CA VAL A 397 4.49 25.73 11.03
C VAL A 397 5.48 25.90 9.87
N GLU A 398 6.68 26.42 10.12
CA GLU A 398 7.70 26.64 9.08
C GLU A 398 8.26 25.30 8.60
N GLU A 399 8.47 24.36 9.52
CA GLU A 399 8.94 23.02 9.19
C GLU A 399 7.89 22.22 8.41
N VAL A 400 6.63 22.31 8.83
CA VAL A 400 5.48 21.72 8.08
C VAL A 400 5.45 22.29 6.65
N ALA A 401 5.61 23.59 6.47
CA ALA A 401 5.60 24.21 5.14
C ALA A 401 6.77 23.73 4.27
N ARG A 402 7.99 23.55 4.85
CA ARG A 402 9.14 22.98 4.13
C ARG A 402 8.88 21.52 3.71
N ALA A 403 8.28 20.72 4.60
CA ALA A 403 7.91 19.34 4.30
C ALA A 403 6.85 19.26 3.20
N GLU A 404 5.82 20.12 3.22
CA GLU A 404 4.82 20.22 2.14
C GLU A 404 5.49 20.58 0.80
N ALA A 405 6.42 21.53 0.80
CA ALA A 405 7.18 21.90 -0.39
C ALA A 405 8.04 20.75 -0.91
N PHE A 406 8.64 19.95 -0.02
CA PHE A 406 9.41 18.76 -0.38
C PHE A 406 8.53 17.67 -1.02
N VAL A 407 7.39 17.34 -0.39
CA VAL A 407 6.45 16.33 -0.89
C VAL A 407 5.92 16.72 -2.28
N ALA A 408 5.56 18.00 -2.47
CA ALA A 408 5.11 18.52 -3.75
C ALA A 408 6.20 18.44 -4.82
N TRP A 409 7.42 18.87 -4.49
CA TRP A 409 8.56 18.81 -5.39
C TRP A 409 8.89 17.35 -5.80
N LEU A 410 8.86 16.41 -4.84
CA LEU A 410 9.19 15.02 -5.11
C LEU A 410 8.18 14.38 -6.09
N ALA A 411 6.88 14.63 -5.89
CA ALA A 411 5.84 14.16 -6.79
C ALA A 411 6.00 14.78 -8.20
N ASP A 412 6.26 16.09 -8.28
CA ASP A 412 6.47 16.79 -9.56
C ASP A 412 7.72 16.26 -10.30
N GLN A 413 8.81 15.94 -9.58
CA GLN A 413 10.02 15.34 -10.18
C GLN A 413 9.75 13.92 -10.70
N ALA A 414 9.05 13.08 -9.93
CA ALA A 414 8.72 11.73 -10.38
C ALA A 414 7.88 11.77 -11.66
N ILE A 415 6.87 12.64 -11.72
CA ILE A 415 6.04 12.84 -12.92
C ILE A 415 6.88 13.34 -14.11
N ALA A 416 7.78 14.30 -13.90
CA ALA A 416 8.68 14.81 -14.94
C ALA A 416 9.68 13.78 -15.47
N MET A 417 9.90 12.70 -14.71
CA MET A 417 10.75 11.55 -15.09
C MET A 417 9.97 10.40 -15.73
N ASP A 418 8.76 10.62 -16.23
CA ASP A 418 7.84 9.58 -16.71
C ASP A 418 7.43 8.56 -15.64
N GLY A 419 7.50 8.94 -14.38
CA GLY A 419 7.10 8.17 -13.22
C GLY A 419 5.70 8.50 -12.73
N THR A 420 5.40 8.11 -11.50
CA THR A 420 4.10 8.33 -10.85
C THR A 420 4.26 8.94 -9.46
N CYS A 421 3.28 9.73 -9.05
CA CYS A 421 3.21 10.33 -7.71
C CYS A 421 2.90 9.29 -6.61
N THR A 422 2.60 8.04 -6.98
CA THR A 422 2.31 6.97 -6.01
C THR A 422 2.66 5.60 -6.60
N GLY A 423 3.59 4.90 -5.97
CA GLY A 423 3.96 3.52 -6.31
C GLY A 423 2.97 2.51 -5.70
N GLU A 424 2.59 2.71 -4.44
CA GLU A 424 1.77 1.74 -3.70
C GLU A 424 0.78 2.34 -2.69
N HIS A 425 0.97 3.59 -2.19
CA HIS A 425 0.11 4.16 -1.15
C HIS A 425 -1.30 4.51 -1.64
N GLY A 426 -1.50 4.68 -2.95
CA GLY A 426 -2.73 5.17 -3.55
C GLY A 426 -2.82 6.70 -3.55
N ILE A 427 -3.97 7.22 -3.99
CA ILE A 427 -4.23 8.66 -4.12
C ILE A 427 -4.91 9.22 -2.87
N GLY A 428 -5.95 8.56 -2.37
CA GLY A 428 -6.74 9.00 -1.22
C GLY A 428 -7.16 10.46 -1.33
N GLN A 429 -6.95 11.21 -0.24
CA GLN A 429 -7.09 12.68 -0.19
C GLN A 429 -5.75 13.39 -0.47
N GLY A 430 -4.63 12.76 -0.08
CA GLY A 430 -3.32 13.40 -0.05
C GLY A 430 -2.74 13.71 -1.43
N LYS A 431 -3.01 12.87 -2.42
CA LYS A 431 -2.34 12.94 -3.74
C LYS A 431 -3.24 13.38 -4.89
N MET A 432 -4.49 13.78 -4.63
CA MET A 432 -5.43 14.21 -5.69
C MET A 432 -4.85 15.29 -6.64
N PRO A 433 -4.14 16.34 -6.18
CA PRO A 433 -3.57 17.35 -7.08
C PRO A 433 -2.51 16.77 -8.02
N TYR A 434 -1.74 15.79 -7.56
CA TYR A 434 -0.69 15.16 -8.34
C TYR A 434 -1.24 14.21 -9.40
N LEU A 435 -2.34 13.49 -9.10
CA LEU A 435 -3.03 12.65 -10.07
C LEU A 435 -3.48 13.47 -11.31
N ILE A 436 -3.99 14.69 -11.11
CA ILE A 436 -4.40 15.56 -12.20
C ILE A 436 -3.18 16.01 -13.02
N LYS A 437 -2.05 16.32 -12.37
CA LYS A 437 -0.80 16.68 -13.06
C LYS A 437 -0.25 15.51 -13.88
N GLU A 438 -0.31 14.28 -13.32
CA GLU A 438 0.21 13.07 -13.96
C GLU A 438 -0.59 12.63 -15.16
N LEU A 439 -1.93 12.58 -15.02
CA LEU A 439 -2.80 11.95 -16.01
C LEU A 439 -3.63 12.93 -16.84
N GLY A 440 -3.68 14.21 -16.48
CA GLY A 440 -4.38 15.25 -17.24
C GLY A 440 -5.81 14.88 -17.57
N ALA A 441 -6.18 14.95 -18.86
CA ALA A 441 -7.52 14.66 -19.36
C ALA A 441 -8.03 13.23 -19.04
N THR A 442 -7.17 12.27 -18.75
CA THR A 442 -7.57 10.91 -18.34
C THR A 442 -8.41 10.93 -17.07
N THR A 443 -8.16 11.90 -16.18
CA THR A 443 -8.93 12.05 -14.93
C THR A 443 -10.40 12.40 -15.18
N GLU A 444 -10.73 13.05 -16.29
CA GLU A 444 -12.11 13.34 -16.69
C GLU A 444 -12.88 12.05 -17.01
N PHE A 445 -12.22 11.09 -17.71
CA PHE A 445 -12.81 9.79 -17.99
C PHE A 445 -12.96 8.94 -16.71
N MET A 446 -12.03 9.01 -15.78
CA MET A 446 -12.18 8.39 -14.46
C MET A 446 -13.38 8.98 -13.72
N GLY A 447 -13.56 10.30 -13.75
CA GLY A 447 -14.71 11.00 -13.19
C GLY A 447 -16.04 10.61 -13.86
N ALA A 448 -16.03 10.38 -15.18
CA ALA A 448 -17.20 9.89 -15.93
C ALA A 448 -17.57 8.46 -15.49
N ILE A 449 -16.60 7.57 -15.33
CA ILE A 449 -16.81 6.20 -14.80
C ILE A 449 -17.40 6.26 -13.39
N LYS A 450 -16.81 7.07 -12.51
CA LYS A 450 -17.34 7.28 -11.14
C LYS A 450 -18.78 7.75 -11.18
N GLY A 451 -19.09 8.76 -12.02
CA GLY A 451 -20.44 9.30 -12.16
C GLY A 451 -21.47 8.33 -12.73
N ALA A 452 -21.05 7.41 -13.60
CA ALA A 452 -21.91 6.37 -14.14
C ALA A 452 -22.22 5.27 -13.12
N LEU A 453 -21.22 4.88 -12.30
CA LEU A 453 -21.35 3.79 -11.32
C LEU A 453 -21.90 4.26 -9.97
N ASP A 454 -21.65 5.52 -9.59
CA ASP A 454 -22.11 6.15 -8.35
C ASP A 454 -22.63 7.56 -8.62
N PRO A 455 -23.82 7.70 -9.23
CA PRO A 455 -24.37 9.00 -9.60
C PRO A 455 -24.70 9.90 -8.40
N GLN A 456 -24.87 9.31 -7.21
CA GLN A 456 -25.15 10.05 -5.97
C GLN A 456 -23.89 10.43 -5.20
N ASN A 457 -22.72 9.97 -5.65
CA ASN A 457 -21.42 10.18 -5.01
C ASN A 457 -21.40 9.78 -3.52
N ILE A 458 -21.99 8.62 -3.19
CA ILE A 458 -22.02 8.10 -1.83
C ILE A 458 -20.82 7.19 -1.50
N MET A 459 -20.18 6.58 -2.52
CA MET A 459 -19.10 5.62 -2.31
C MET A 459 -17.79 6.38 -2.09
N ASN A 460 -17.32 6.39 -0.85
CA ASN A 460 -16.07 7.00 -0.36
C ASN A 460 -15.76 8.37 -0.97
N PRO A 461 -16.67 9.37 -0.84
CA PRO A 461 -16.53 10.65 -1.51
C PRO A 461 -15.30 11.43 -1.04
N GLY A 462 -14.74 12.28 -1.94
CA GLY A 462 -13.56 13.10 -1.64
C GLY A 462 -12.24 12.31 -1.64
N LYS A 463 -12.19 11.20 -2.37
CA LYS A 463 -10.98 10.41 -2.63
C LYS A 463 -10.78 10.30 -4.13
N ILE A 464 -9.51 10.18 -4.55
CA ILE A 464 -9.03 10.11 -5.93
C ILE A 464 -9.25 11.42 -6.69
N PHE A 465 -10.46 11.99 -6.67
CA PHE A 465 -10.77 13.30 -7.25
C PHE A 465 -11.81 14.04 -6.41
N SER A 466 -11.76 15.38 -6.43
CA SER A 466 -12.79 16.23 -5.84
C SER A 466 -14.02 16.27 -6.76
N ARG A 467 -15.18 15.88 -6.25
CA ARG A 467 -16.48 16.04 -6.91
C ARG A 467 -17.44 16.74 -5.97
#